data_f2bef07c663a07ba137629e260fa46f6
#
_entry.id   f2bef07c663a07ba137629e260fa46f6
#
_cell.length_a   1.000
_cell.length_b   1.000
_cell.length_c   1.000
_cell.angle_alpha   90.00
_cell.angle_beta   90.00
_cell.angle_gamma   90.00
#
_symmetry.space_group_name_H-M   'P 1'
#
loop_
_entity.id
_entity.type
_entity.pdbx_description
1 polymer ?
#
loop_
_entity_poly.entity_id
_entity_poly.type
_entity_poly.pdbx_seq_one_letter_code
_entity_poly.pdbx_strand_id
1 'polypeptide(L)'
;MTAEELKQIFGRAVPDRGKLQEIRLRAGKPVLVFMDGREYMVGREGLLEPDADLSPVLADPALIREILGIFSRHSLYAFEDEIRQGFLTIEGGHRVGIAGKAVTEGSRLRTIRDISSLNIRLAHEKPGCGDPVLPW
;
A
#
# COMPACT_ATOMS: atom_id res chain seq x y z
N MET A 1 -9.87 -5.11 -9.95
CA MET A 1 -10.13 -3.94 -9.07
C MET A 1 -9.20 -2.80 -9.44
N THR A 2 -9.72 -1.59 -9.48
CA THR A 2 -8.93 -0.38 -9.75
C THR A 2 -8.54 0.32 -8.45
N ALA A 3 -7.54 1.19 -8.53
CA ALA A 3 -7.13 2.02 -7.39
C ALA A 3 -8.28 2.91 -6.91
N GLU A 4 -9.10 3.43 -7.84
CA GLU A 4 -10.26 4.25 -7.48
C GLU A 4 -11.32 3.44 -6.75
N GLU A 5 -11.58 2.22 -7.19
CA GLU A 5 -12.53 1.33 -6.49
C GLU A 5 -12.05 1.03 -5.07
N LEU A 6 -10.76 0.76 -4.89
CA LEU A 6 -10.19 0.53 -3.57
C LEU A 6 -10.32 1.77 -2.69
N LYS A 7 -10.10 2.95 -3.26
CA LYS A 7 -10.28 4.22 -2.54
C LYS A 7 -11.70 4.39 -2.04
N GLN A 8 -12.69 4.07 -2.87
CA GLN A 8 -14.10 4.12 -2.49
C GLN A 8 -14.43 3.12 -1.39
N ILE A 9 -13.87 1.91 -1.48
CA ILE A 9 -14.05 0.90 -0.43
C ILE A 9 -13.46 1.38 0.89
N PHE A 10 -12.27 1.98 0.88
CA PHE A 10 -11.67 2.56 2.07
C PHE A 10 -12.53 3.67 2.67
N GLY A 11 -13.19 4.46 1.83
CA GLY A 11 -14.11 5.50 2.30
C GLY A 11 -15.26 4.95 3.14
N ARG A 12 -15.71 3.73 2.85
CA ARG A 12 -16.76 3.05 3.61
C ARG A 12 -16.21 2.23 4.76
N ALA A 13 -15.13 1.47 4.50
CA ALA A 13 -14.62 0.49 5.45
C ALA A 13 -13.75 1.10 6.55
N VAL A 14 -13.08 2.22 6.27
CA VAL A 14 -12.15 2.87 7.19
C VAL A 14 -12.58 4.32 7.40
N PRO A 15 -13.63 4.56 8.20
CA PRO A 15 -14.14 5.93 8.40
C PRO A 15 -13.16 6.83 9.17
N ASP A 16 -12.39 6.27 10.07
CA ASP A 16 -11.39 7.03 10.85
C ASP A 16 -9.98 6.77 10.31
N ARG A 17 -9.61 7.52 9.28
CA ARG A 17 -8.29 7.40 8.63
C ARG A 17 -7.15 7.89 9.51
N GLY A 18 -7.44 8.72 10.53
CA GLY A 18 -6.42 9.18 11.46
C GLY A 18 -5.78 8.06 12.27
N LYS A 19 -6.47 6.94 12.41
CA LYS A 19 -5.96 5.75 13.11
C LYS A 19 -5.27 4.76 12.19
N LEU A 20 -5.38 4.94 10.88
CA LEU A 20 -4.80 4.03 9.90
C LEU A 20 -3.28 4.19 9.88
N GLN A 21 -2.57 3.13 10.20
CA GLN A 21 -1.10 3.14 10.32
C GLN A 21 -0.41 2.54 9.10
N GLU A 22 -0.98 1.47 8.54
CA GLU A 22 -0.33 0.72 7.48
C GLU A 22 -1.36 0.03 6.61
N ILE A 23 -1.06 -0.04 5.31
CA ILE A 23 -1.85 -0.79 4.32
C ILE A 23 -0.92 -1.79 3.65
N ARG A 24 -1.30 -3.05 3.63
CA ARG A 24 -0.54 -4.10 2.95
C ARG A 24 -1.30 -4.66 1.78
N LEU A 25 -0.68 -4.59 0.61
CA LEU A 25 -1.20 -5.14 -0.63
C LEU A 25 -0.25 -6.24 -1.09
N ARG A 26 -0.73 -7.49 -1.10
CA ARG A 26 0.04 -8.64 -1.59
C ARG A 26 -0.78 -9.34 -2.67
N ALA A 27 -0.16 -9.63 -3.80
CA ALA A 27 -0.83 -10.19 -4.96
C ALA A 27 -1.63 -11.45 -4.62
N GLY A 28 -2.93 -11.44 -4.92
CA GLY A 28 -3.83 -12.55 -4.68
C GLY A 28 -4.25 -12.77 -3.23
N LYS A 29 -3.85 -11.88 -2.33
CA LYS A 29 -4.14 -11.98 -0.90
C LYS A 29 -5.11 -10.88 -0.46
N PRO A 30 -5.77 -11.05 0.69
CA PRO A 30 -6.62 -9.99 1.24
C PRO A 30 -5.84 -8.70 1.47
N VAL A 31 -6.49 -7.58 1.19
CA VAL A 31 -5.97 -6.27 1.57
C VAL A 31 -6.00 -6.17 3.09
N LEU A 32 -4.85 -5.87 3.69
CA LEU A 32 -4.72 -5.76 5.14
C LEU A 32 -4.49 -4.31 5.54
N VAL A 33 -5.03 -3.94 6.70
CA VAL A 33 -4.77 -2.64 7.31
C VAL A 33 -4.39 -2.83 8.77
N PHE A 34 -3.58 -1.92 9.29
CA PHE A 34 -3.25 -1.84 10.71
C PHE A 34 -3.80 -0.53 11.27
N MET A 35 -4.58 -0.66 12.33
CA MET A 35 -5.19 0.46 13.05
C MET A 35 -5.08 0.19 14.55
N ASP A 36 -4.60 1.16 15.30
CA ASP A 36 -4.42 1.03 16.76
C ASP A 36 -3.65 -0.23 17.15
N GLY A 37 -2.63 -0.61 16.36
CA GLY A 37 -1.82 -1.79 16.60
C GLY A 37 -2.50 -3.13 16.31
N ARG A 38 -3.68 -3.11 15.68
CA ARG A 38 -4.43 -4.32 15.33
C ARG A 38 -4.53 -4.48 13.83
N GLU A 39 -4.49 -5.72 13.37
CA GLU A 39 -4.62 -6.08 11.96
C GLU A 39 -6.07 -6.41 11.63
N TYR A 40 -6.52 -5.88 10.48
CA TYR A 40 -7.84 -6.19 9.92
C TYR A 40 -7.71 -6.48 8.44
N MET A 41 -8.61 -7.32 7.92
CA MET A 41 -8.83 -7.44 6.49
C MET A 41 -9.85 -6.38 6.06
N VAL A 42 -9.76 -5.92 4.82
CA VAL A 42 -10.71 -4.96 4.27
C VAL A 42 -11.84 -5.71 3.58
N GLY A 43 -13.07 -5.51 4.05
CA GLY A 43 -14.27 -5.94 3.35
C GLY A 43 -14.88 -4.77 2.59
N ARG A 44 -15.83 -5.06 1.70
CA ARG A 44 -16.45 -4.02 0.86
C ARG A 44 -17.23 -2.98 1.66
N GLU A 45 -17.78 -3.38 2.79
CA GLU A 45 -18.65 -2.51 3.61
C GLU A 45 -18.08 -2.23 5.00
N GLY A 46 -16.95 -2.83 5.35
CA GLY A 46 -16.35 -2.62 6.66
C GLY A 46 -15.10 -3.46 6.85
N LEU A 47 -14.41 -3.21 7.97
CA LEU A 47 -13.25 -4.01 8.34
C LEU A 47 -13.69 -5.37 8.84
N LEU A 48 -12.87 -6.38 8.53
CA LEU A 48 -13.10 -7.76 8.93
C LEU A 48 -11.98 -8.21 9.87
N GLU A 49 -12.37 -8.93 10.93
CA GLU A 49 -11.39 -9.61 11.76
C GLU A 49 -10.69 -10.72 10.94
N PRO A 50 -9.43 -11.08 11.27
CA PRO A 50 -8.68 -12.05 10.47
C PRO A 50 -9.35 -13.42 10.30
N ASP A 51 -10.26 -13.79 11.21
CA ASP A 51 -10.97 -15.06 11.20
C ASP A 51 -12.44 -14.95 10.75
N ALA A 52 -12.83 -13.81 10.18
CA ALA A 52 -14.21 -13.60 9.74
C ALA A 52 -14.58 -14.51 8.57
N ASP A 53 -15.84 -14.97 8.55
CA ASP A 53 -16.38 -15.78 7.46
C ASP A 53 -16.71 -14.99 6.19
N LEU A 54 -16.68 -13.68 6.27
CA LEU A 54 -16.99 -12.81 5.13
C LEU A 54 -15.79 -12.72 4.19
N SER A 55 -16.08 -12.62 2.90
CA SER A 55 -15.03 -12.54 1.87
C SER A 55 -14.34 -11.17 1.89
N PRO A 56 -13.02 -11.13 2.09
CA PRO A 56 -12.28 -9.89 2.03
C PRO A 56 -12.05 -9.42 0.60
N VAL A 57 -11.70 -8.15 0.47
CA VAL A 57 -11.21 -7.59 -0.79
C VAL A 57 -9.81 -8.12 -1.05
N LEU A 58 -9.57 -8.64 -2.24
CA LEU A 58 -8.25 -9.16 -2.61
C LEU A 58 -7.48 -8.14 -3.43
N ALA A 59 -6.17 -8.06 -3.19
CA ALA A 59 -5.27 -7.26 -3.99
C ALA A 59 -4.83 -8.07 -5.21
N ASP A 60 -5.35 -7.74 -6.39
CA ASP A 60 -4.88 -8.42 -7.60
C ASP A 60 -3.60 -7.77 -8.14
N PRO A 61 -2.82 -8.48 -8.96
CA PRO A 61 -1.58 -7.95 -9.51
C PRO A 61 -1.76 -6.66 -10.31
N ALA A 62 -2.88 -6.51 -11.00
CA ALA A 62 -3.17 -5.30 -11.79
C ALA A 62 -3.34 -4.08 -10.88
N LEU A 63 -4.00 -4.25 -9.73
CA LEU A 63 -4.14 -3.19 -8.74
C LEU A 63 -2.79 -2.73 -8.21
N ILE A 64 -1.92 -3.68 -7.88
CA ILE A 64 -0.57 -3.37 -7.39
C ILE A 64 0.22 -2.58 -8.43
N ARG A 65 0.17 -3.00 -9.70
CA ARG A 65 0.83 -2.28 -10.80
C ARG A 65 0.28 -0.87 -10.98
N GLU A 66 -1.04 -0.71 -10.89
CA GLU A 66 -1.68 0.59 -11.03
C GLU A 66 -1.25 1.54 -9.92
N ILE A 67 -1.29 1.09 -8.67
CA ILE A 67 -0.89 1.91 -7.52
C ILE A 67 0.59 2.26 -7.60
N LEU A 68 1.43 1.31 -7.94
CA LEU A 68 2.86 1.56 -8.12
C LEU A 68 3.11 2.58 -9.23
N GLY A 69 2.34 2.52 -10.32
CA GLY A 69 2.39 3.49 -11.40
C GLY A 69 2.03 4.90 -10.95
N ILE A 70 1.04 5.03 -10.06
CA ILE A 70 0.67 6.31 -9.46
C ILE A 70 1.82 6.87 -8.62
N PHE A 71 2.43 6.03 -7.79
CA PHE A 71 3.56 6.44 -6.95
C PHE A 71 4.76 6.88 -7.76
N SER A 72 5.00 6.27 -8.92
CA SER A 72 6.16 6.57 -9.76
C SER A 72 6.02 7.85 -10.59
N ARG A 73 4.80 8.39 -10.77
CA ARG A 73 4.56 9.56 -11.63
C ARG A 73 5.32 10.81 -11.23
N HIS A 74 5.69 10.94 -9.98
CA HIS A 74 6.32 12.14 -9.43
C HIS A 74 7.82 12.00 -9.16
N SER A 75 8.46 10.87 -9.53
CA SER A 75 9.86 10.63 -9.18
C SER A 75 10.60 9.72 -10.15
N LEU A 76 10.58 10.05 -11.46
CA LEU A 76 11.14 9.19 -12.51
C LEU A 76 12.61 8.78 -12.29
N TYR A 77 13.45 9.65 -11.76
CA TYR A 77 14.88 9.34 -11.53
C TYR A 77 15.14 8.79 -10.13
N ALA A 78 14.50 9.36 -9.12
CA ALA A 78 14.63 8.88 -7.75
C ALA A 78 13.98 7.52 -7.56
N PHE A 79 12.93 7.21 -8.33
CA PHE A 79 12.17 5.99 -8.25
C PHE A 79 13.03 4.72 -8.44
N GLU A 80 13.90 4.69 -9.47
CA GLU A 80 14.74 3.52 -9.71
C GLU A 80 15.77 3.29 -8.61
N ASP A 81 16.35 4.36 -8.08
CA ASP A 81 17.29 4.26 -6.97
C ASP A 81 16.60 3.78 -5.68
N GLU A 82 15.41 4.29 -5.42
CA GLU A 82 14.61 3.87 -4.26
C GLU A 82 14.16 2.42 -4.40
N ILE A 83 13.72 1.98 -5.59
CA ILE A 83 13.35 0.59 -5.84
C ILE A 83 14.52 -0.34 -5.53
N ARG A 84 15.74 0.03 -5.89
CA ARG A 84 16.94 -0.76 -5.54
C ARG A 84 17.10 -0.91 -4.03
N GLN A 85 16.68 0.07 -3.27
CA GLN A 85 16.72 0.02 -1.80
C GLN A 85 15.55 -0.74 -1.19
N GLY A 86 14.51 -1.06 -1.99
CA GLY A 86 13.34 -1.80 -1.55
C GLY A 86 12.24 -0.94 -0.93
N PHE A 87 12.34 0.38 -1.01
CA PHE A 87 11.30 1.27 -0.52
C PHE A 87 11.27 2.60 -1.27
N LEU A 88 10.10 3.24 -1.23
CA LEU A 88 9.87 4.58 -1.77
C LEU A 88 9.40 5.50 -0.65
N THR A 89 9.73 6.79 -0.78
CA THR A 89 9.05 7.85 -0.04
C THR A 89 8.21 8.62 -1.03
N ILE A 90 6.92 8.73 -0.76
CA ILE A 90 5.96 9.38 -1.66
C ILE A 90 5.44 10.68 -1.04
N GLU A 91 4.72 11.47 -1.84
CA GLU A 91 4.13 12.72 -1.41
C GLU A 91 3.32 12.53 -0.13
N GLY A 92 3.49 13.44 0.83
CA GLY A 92 2.90 13.33 2.17
C GLY A 92 3.81 12.66 3.19
N GLY A 93 5.02 12.20 2.77
CA GLY A 93 5.98 11.56 3.66
C GLY A 93 5.72 10.08 3.93
N HIS A 94 4.78 9.47 3.22
CA HIS A 94 4.48 8.05 3.39
C HIS A 94 5.62 7.19 2.86
N ARG A 95 5.88 6.06 3.52
CA ARG A 95 6.89 5.10 3.09
C ARG A 95 6.23 3.86 2.52
N VAL A 96 6.72 3.43 1.37
CA VAL A 96 6.21 2.25 0.67
C VAL A 96 7.33 1.23 0.54
N GLY A 97 7.21 0.13 1.27
CA GLY A 97 8.07 -1.04 1.10
C GLY A 97 7.62 -1.84 -0.13
N ILE A 98 8.57 -2.32 -0.90
CA ILE A 98 8.33 -3.01 -2.16
C ILE A 98 8.97 -4.38 -2.09
N ALA A 99 8.22 -5.41 -2.48
CA ALA A 99 8.75 -6.76 -2.62
C ALA A 99 8.39 -7.33 -3.98
N GLY A 100 9.32 -8.03 -4.58
CA GLY A 100 9.17 -8.65 -5.88
C GLY A 100 10.39 -9.48 -6.20
N LYS A 101 10.61 -9.73 -7.50
CA LYS A 101 11.76 -10.52 -7.97
C LYS A 101 12.98 -9.62 -8.08
N ALA A 102 14.02 -9.93 -7.31
CA ALA A 102 15.28 -9.22 -7.38
C ALA A 102 16.01 -9.54 -8.67
N VAL A 103 16.51 -8.51 -9.35
CA VAL A 103 17.39 -8.64 -10.52
C VAL A 103 18.76 -8.15 -10.09
N THR A 104 19.74 -9.04 -10.15
CA THR A 104 21.09 -8.75 -9.72
C THR A 104 22.06 -8.73 -10.89
N GLU A 105 23.14 -7.95 -10.75
CA GLU A 105 24.27 -7.91 -11.65
C GLU A 105 25.50 -8.15 -10.80
N GLY A 106 26.06 -9.35 -10.92
CA GLY A 106 27.08 -9.82 -9.97
C GLY A 106 26.47 -9.96 -8.58
N SER A 107 27.10 -9.36 -7.56
CA SER A 107 26.61 -9.36 -6.19
C SER A 107 25.77 -8.12 -5.87
N ARG A 108 25.53 -7.24 -6.85
CA ARG A 108 24.80 -5.98 -6.64
C ARG A 108 23.34 -6.14 -7.09
N LEU A 109 22.42 -5.64 -6.28
CA LEU A 109 21.01 -5.53 -6.67
C LEU A 109 20.89 -4.42 -7.72
N ARG A 110 20.37 -4.77 -8.90
CA ARG A 110 20.13 -3.83 -9.99
C ARG A 110 18.74 -3.19 -9.89
N THR A 111 17.72 -4.01 -9.68
CA THR A 111 16.33 -3.56 -9.57
C THR A 111 15.46 -4.67 -8.99
N ILE A 112 14.21 -4.35 -8.75
CA ILE A 112 13.18 -5.32 -8.36
C ILE A 112 12.14 -5.34 -9.48
N ARG A 113 11.84 -6.53 -9.99
CA ARG A 113 10.82 -6.75 -11.02
C ARG A 113 9.66 -7.54 -10.45
N ASP A 114 8.57 -7.57 -11.22
CA ASP A 114 7.37 -8.36 -10.91
C ASP A 114 6.93 -8.11 -9.47
N ILE A 115 6.75 -6.82 -9.16
CA ILE A 115 6.41 -6.41 -7.80
C ILE A 115 5.10 -7.04 -7.41
N SER A 116 5.13 -7.81 -6.34
CA SER A 116 4.02 -8.61 -5.84
C SER A 116 3.49 -8.12 -4.50
N SER A 117 4.16 -7.15 -3.89
CA SER A 117 3.77 -6.67 -2.58
C SER A 117 4.13 -5.20 -2.40
N LEU A 118 3.19 -4.44 -1.84
CA LEU A 118 3.40 -3.07 -1.39
C LEU A 118 3.00 -2.99 0.07
N ASN A 119 3.87 -2.41 0.89
CA ASN A 119 3.61 -2.18 2.29
C ASN A 119 3.66 -0.68 2.54
N ILE A 120 2.50 -0.04 2.69
CA ILE A 120 2.38 1.41 2.74
C ILE A 120 2.24 1.84 4.19
N ARG A 121 3.28 2.48 4.72
CA ARG A 121 3.25 3.10 6.05
C ARG A 121 2.82 4.54 5.93
N LEU A 122 1.71 4.87 6.56
CA LEU A 122 1.15 6.21 6.51
C LEU A 122 1.84 7.12 7.52
N ALA A 123 2.33 8.25 7.03
CA ALA A 123 2.81 9.31 7.90
C ALA A 123 1.60 10.05 8.44
N HIS A 124 1.60 10.30 9.73
CA HIS A 124 0.59 11.14 10.38
C HIS A 124 1.26 12.47 10.69
N GLU A 125 0.70 13.53 10.15
CA GLU A 125 1.14 14.87 10.47
C GLU A 125 0.74 15.22 11.90
N LYS A 126 1.20 16.38 12.34
CA LYS A 126 0.96 16.87 13.70
C LYS A 126 -0.54 16.87 14.04
N PRO A 127 -0.91 16.65 15.31
CA PRO A 127 -2.30 16.72 15.73
C PRO A 127 -2.98 18.01 15.26
N GLY A 128 -4.18 17.88 14.68
CA GLY A 128 -4.96 18.99 14.18
C GLY A 128 -4.85 19.26 12.69
N CYS A 129 -4.04 18.51 11.95
CA CYS A 129 -3.88 18.69 10.49
C CYS A 129 -4.84 17.85 9.64
N GLY A 130 -5.87 17.27 10.24
CA GLY A 130 -6.86 16.46 9.54
C GLY A 130 -6.41 15.03 9.28
N ASP A 131 -7.29 14.26 8.65
CA ASP A 131 -7.02 12.86 8.33
C ASP A 131 -6.02 12.74 7.18
N PRO A 132 -5.13 11.73 7.20
CA PRO A 132 -4.24 11.50 6.08
C PRO A 132 -5.06 11.15 4.82
N VAL A 133 -4.70 11.76 3.70
CA VAL A 133 -5.26 11.44 2.40
C VAL A 133 -4.61 10.15 1.92
N LEU A 134 -5.41 9.26 1.33
CA LEU A 134 -4.86 8.04 0.73
C LEU A 134 -3.85 8.42 -0.36
N PRO A 135 -2.70 7.74 -0.40
CA PRO A 135 -1.60 8.15 -1.27
C PRO A 135 -1.79 7.85 -2.75
N TRP A 136 -2.88 7.19 -3.12
CA TRP A 136 -3.21 6.95 -4.53
C TRP A 136 -4.50 7.62 -4.97
#